data_1102b1937fb447575aa7ffb423cd0020
#
_entry.id   1102b1937fb447575aa7ffb423cd0020
#
_cell.length_a   1.000
_cell.length_b   1.000
_cell.length_c   1.000
_cell.angle_alpha   90.00
_cell.angle_beta   90.00
_cell.angle_gamma   90.00
#
_symmetry.space_group_name_H-M   'P 1'
#
loop_
_entity.id
_entity.type
_entity.pdbx_description
1 polymer ?
#
loop_
_entity_poly.entity_id
_entity_poly.type
_entity_poly.pdbx_seq_one_letter_code
_entity_poly.pdbx_strand_id
1 'polypeptide(L)'
;MGRLNMKVWVEIVGADGVPQRREIATVDRNVDGARLDEFGLSLEEGKSIQRRLQEEFTQLQADQASQKDRNCHDCGRLRRVHDYRSRTVHSLFGICRLRVPRFCSCACGKAAKADTGNIETLLKGRATPELERAQAELGSRLSFREAARVLDLFVPAARPHNHRTVVNRLATVADQIEKWDAASPYRMSRALSLIHI
;
A
#
# COMPACT_ATOMS: atom_id res chain seq x y z
N MET A 1 -10.09 -7.57 -40.44
CA MET A 1 -10.22 -6.85 -39.14
C MET A 1 -9.04 -7.25 -38.27
N GLY A 2 -8.06 -6.34 -38.13
CA GLY A 2 -6.88 -6.57 -37.32
C GLY A 2 -7.20 -6.34 -35.85
N ARG A 3 -6.93 -7.36 -34.99
CA ARG A 3 -7.08 -7.28 -33.53
C ARG A 3 -5.71 -7.46 -32.88
N LEU A 4 -5.35 -6.55 -32.00
CA LEU A 4 -4.14 -6.63 -31.19
C LEU A 4 -4.56 -7.05 -29.77
N ASN A 5 -3.96 -8.13 -29.29
CA ASN A 5 -4.12 -8.58 -27.92
C ASN A 5 -2.76 -8.51 -27.19
N MET A 6 -2.70 -7.74 -26.11
CA MET A 6 -1.53 -7.62 -25.26
C MET A 6 -1.82 -8.28 -23.92
N LYS A 7 -0.93 -9.17 -23.47
CA LYS A 7 -0.98 -9.79 -22.14
C LYS A 7 0.20 -9.32 -21.32
N VAL A 8 -0.09 -8.88 -20.09
CA VAL A 8 0.92 -8.48 -19.12
C VAL A 8 1.04 -9.58 -18.08
N TRP A 9 2.24 -10.09 -17.92
CA TRP A 9 2.58 -11.14 -16.96
C TRP A 9 3.59 -10.62 -15.96
N VAL A 10 3.49 -11.10 -14.72
CA VAL A 10 4.55 -10.94 -13.72
C VAL A 10 5.16 -12.30 -13.44
N GLU A 11 6.49 -12.34 -13.42
CA GLU A 11 7.24 -13.50 -12.98
C GLU A 11 7.79 -13.23 -11.59
N ILE A 12 7.47 -14.12 -10.67
CA ILE A 12 7.81 -14.00 -9.25
C ILE A 12 8.73 -15.17 -8.92
N VAL A 13 9.93 -14.87 -8.43
CA VAL A 13 10.88 -15.87 -7.97
C VAL A 13 10.91 -15.79 -6.44
N GLY A 14 10.41 -16.83 -5.79
CA GLY A 14 10.44 -16.98 -4.34
C GLY A 14 11.81 -17.39 -3.81
N ALA A 15 11.92 -17.58 -2.50
CA ALA A 15 13.16 -18.06 -1.86
C ALA A 15 13.56 -19.50 -2.29
N ASP A 16 12.63 -20.26 -2.83
CA ASP A 16 12.82 -21.59 -3.42
C ASP A 16 13.44 -21.56 -4.82
N GLY A 17 13.60 -20.37 -5.40
CA GLY A 17 14.13 -20.17 -6.75
C GLY A 17 13.19 -20.60 -7.88
N VAL A 18 11.96 -21.04 -7.58
CA VAL A 18 11.00 -21.49 -8.58
C VAL A 18 10.19 -20.29 -9.11
N PRO A 19 10.29 -19.98 -10.42
CA PRO A 19 9.52 -18.89 -11.00
C PRO A 19 8.04 -19.25 -11.09
N GLN A 20 7.19 -18.34 -10.64
CA GLN A 20 5.73 -18.42 -10.79
C GLN A 20 5.28 -17.29 -11.70
N ARG A 21 4.55 -17.61 -12.75
CA ARG A 21 3.98 -16.59 -13.66
C ARG A 21 2.51 -16.35 -13.34
N ARG A 22 2.12 -15.09 -13.27
CA ARG A 22 0.72 -14.67 -13.08
C ARG A 22 0.34 -13.63 -14.11
N GLU A 23 -0.83 -13.79 -14.73
CA GLU A 23 -1.37 -12.80 -15.63
C GLU A 23 -1.95 -11.64 -14.83
N ILE A 24 -1.45 -10.43 -15.10
CA ILE A 24 -1.87 -9.19 -14.44
C ILE A 24 -2.99 -8.53 -15.21
N ALA A 25 -2.87 -8.48 -16.54
CA ALA A 25 -3.87 -7.85 -17.39
C ALA A 25 -3.84 -8.40 -18.79
N THR A 26 -4.99 -8.30 -19.45
CA THR A 26 -5.13 -8.46 -20.90
C THR A 26 -5.79 -7.22 -21.46
N VAL A 27 -5.20 -6.65 -22.52
CA VAL A 27 -5.69 -5.46 -23.21
C VAL A 27 -5.93 -5.83 -24.67
N ASP A 28 -7.13 -5.61 -25.13
CA ASP A 28 -7.55 -5.83 -26.53
C ASP A 28 -7.73 -4.51 -27.24
N ARG A 29 -7.24 -4.42 -28.50
CA ARG A 29 -7.43 -3.26 -29.37
C ARG A 29 -7.88 -3.68 -30.75
N ASN A 30 -8.74 -2.86 -31.32
CA ASN A 30 -9.06 -2.94 -32.74
C ASN A 30 -8.08 -2.05 -33.50
N VAL A 31 -7.39 -2.59 -34.49
CA VAL A 31 -6.35 -1.84 -35.25
C VAL A 31 -6.99 -1.09 -36.42
N ASP A 32 -8.10 -1.58 -36.94
CA ASP A 32 -8.78 -0.98 -38.08
C ASP A 32 -9.62 0.22 -37.62
N GLY A 33 -9.24 1.42 -38.09
CA GLY A 33 -9.93 2.66 -37.74
C GLY A 33 -9.68 3.19 -36.33
N ALA A 34 -8.57 2.79 -35.73
CA ALA A 34 -8.18 3.24 -34.39
C ALA A 34 -8.10 4.78 -34.30
N ARG A 35 -8.72 5.32 -33.28
CA ARG A 35 -8.68 6.75 -32.96
C ARG A 35 -7.52 7.03 -32.01
N LEU A 36 -7.10 8.31 -31.92
CA LEU A 36 -5.98 8.69 -31.04
C LEU A 36 -6.23 8.36 -29.56
N ASP A 37 -7.48 8.40 -29.11
CA ASP A 37 -7.90 8.04 -27.75
C ASP A 37 -7.83 6.53 -27.46
N GLU A 38 -7.69 5.70 -28.49
CA GLU A 38 -7.50 4.24 -28.39
C GLU A 38 -6.04 3.81 -28.51
N PHE A 39 -5.12 4.76 -28.73
CA PHE A 39 -3.69 4.47 -28.83
C PHE A 39 -3.06 4.28 -27.46
N GLY A 40 -2.34 3.17 -27.28
CA GLY A 40 -1.64 2.85 -26.04
C GLY A 40 -2.58 2.36 -24.95
N LEU A 41 -2.17 2.55 -23.70
CA LEU A 41 -2.97 2.24 -22.51
C LEU A 41 -3.82 3.46 -22.13
N SER A 42 -5.09 3.23 -21.84
CA SER A 42 -5.90 4.22 -21.16
C SER A 42 -5.44 4.41 -19.71
N LEU A 43 -5.79 5.55 -19.11
CA LEU A 43 -5.47 5.82 -17.70
C LEU A 43 -6.05 4.73 -16.77
N GLU A 44 -7.25 4.26 -17.06
CA GLU A 44 -7.91 3.21 -16.26
C GLU A 44 -7.23 1.85 -16.40
N GLU A 45 -6.78 1.50 -17.59
CA GLU A 45 -6.00 0.27 -17.80
C GLU A 45 -4.66 0.33 -17.09
N GLY A 46 -3.96 1.47 -17.21
CA GLY A 46 -2.71 1.71 -16.47
C GLY A 46 -2.89 1.59 -14.96
N LYS A 47 -3.93 2.22 -14.41
CA LYS A 47 -4.30 2.10 -12.98
C LYS A 47 -4.64 0.67 -12.59
N SER A 48 -5.34 -0.07 -13.45
CA SER A 48 -5.73 -1.45 -13.18
C SER A 48 -4.51 -2.38 -13.13
N ILE A 49 -3.56 -2.20 -14.05
CA ILE A 49 -2.30 -2.94 -14.08
C ILE A 49 -1.49 -2.66 -12.81
N GLN A 50 -1.29 -1.39 -12.49
CA GLN A 50 -0.54 -0.98 -11.29
C GLN A 50 -1.16 -1.54 -10.00
N ARG A 51 -2.49 -1.46 -9.88
CA ARG A 51 -3.19 -1.99 -8.71
C ARG A 51 -3.00 -3.48 -8.57
N ARG A 52 -3.19 -4.26 -9.65
CA ARG A 52 -3.02 -5.73 -9.61
C ARG A 52 -1.59 -6.12 -9.31
N LEU A 53 -0.61 -5.45 -9.91
CA LEU A 53 0.80 -5.68 -9.62
C LEU A 53 1.12 -5.43 -8.14
N GLN A 54 0.61 -4.33 -7.59
CA GLN A 54 0.78 -3.98 -6.18
C GLN A 54 0.11 -5.00 -5.24
N GLU A 55 -1.11 -5.45 -5.56
CA GLU A 55 -1.81 -6.48 -4.78
C GLU A 55 -1.03 -7.78 -4.72
N GLU A 56 -0.55 -8.28 -5.87
CA GLU A 56 0.25 -9.50 -5.95
C GLU A 56 1.55 -9.38 -5.14
N PHE A 57 2.29 -8.30 -5.35
CA PHE A 57 3.58 -8.09 -4.68
C PHE A 57 3.42 -7.94 -3.16
N THR A 58 2.42 -7.17 -2.73
CA THR A 58 2.16 -6.96 -1.31
C THR A 58 1.68 -8.24 -0.62
N GLN A 59 0.85 -9.05 -1.29
CA GLN A 59 0.42 -10.35 -0.76
C GLN A 59 1.62 -11.30 -0.57
N LEU A 60 2.52 -11.35 -1.55
CA LEU A 60 3.72 -12.17 -1.44
C LEU A 60 4.64 -11.75 -0.28
N GLN A 61 4.82 -10.44 -0.10
CA GLN A 61 5.58 -9.92 1.04
C GLN A 61 4.91 -10.29 2.37
N ALA A 62 3.57 -10.20 2.42
CA ALA A 62 2.79 -10.60 3.59
C ALA A 62 2.92 -12.11 3.88
N ASP A 63 2.88 -12.94 2.85
CA ASP A 63 3.03 -14.39 2.98
C ASP A 63 4.44 -14.75 3.48
N GLN A 64 5.49 -14.14 2.93
CA GLN A 64 6.87 -14.36 3.37
C GLN A 64 7.10 -13.89 4.81
N ALA A 65 6.58 -12.72 5.19
CA ALA A 65 6.65 -12.24 6.55
C ALA A 65 5.94 -13.19 7.52
N SER A 66 4.75 -13.66 7.14
CA SER A 66 3.97 -14.60 7.94
C SER A 66 4.63 -15.97 8.09
N GLN A 67 5.38 -16.44 7.09
CA GLN A 67 6.12 -17.71 7.19
C GLN A 67 7.17 -17.67 8.29
N LYS A 68 7.87 -16.54 8.46
CA LYS A 68 8.85 -16.35 9.55
C LYS A 68 8.18 -16.44 10.92
N ASP A 69 6.98 -15.90 11.05
CA ASP A 69 6.20 -15.88 12.29
C ASP A 69 5.51 -17.21 12.59
N ARG A 70 5.52 -18.17 11.65
CA ARG A 70 4.93 -19.48 11.85
C ARG A 70 5.68 -20.33 12.87
N ASN A 71 6.95 -20.08 13.07
CA ASN A 71 7.75 -20.75 14.09
C ASN A 71 7.48 -20.12 15.46
N CYS A 72 7.28 -20.93 16.49
CA CYS A 72 7.17 -20.44 17.86
C CYS A 72 8.51 -19.85 18.30
N HIS A 73 8.51 -18.62 18.79
CA HIS A 73 9.72 -17.94 19.26
C HIS A 73 10.38 -18.62 20.45
N ASP A 74 9.59 -19.32 21.30
CA ASP A 74 10.10 -19.96 22.52
C ASP A 74 10.65 -21.36 22.30
N CYS A 75 10.03 -22.16 21.40
CA CYS A 75 10.39 -23.58 21.24
C CYS A 75 10.71 -23.99 19.80
N GLY A 76 10.65 -23.08 18.83
CA GLY A 76 10.95 -23.32 17.43
C GLY A 76 9.95 -24.19 16.65
N ARG A 77 8.92 -24.74 17.32
CA ARG A 77 7.92 -25.61 16.66
C ARG A 77 7.02 -24.82 15.73
N LEU A 78 6.67 -25.43 14.59
CA LEU A 78 5.70 -24.88 13.65
C LEU A 78 4.32 -24.79 14.27
N ARG A 79 3.74 -23.60 14.25
CA ARG A 79 2.36 -23.36 14.68
C ARG A 79 1.37 -23.68 13.57
N ARG A 80 0.21 -24.20 13.94
CA ARG A 80 -0.90 -24.44 12.99
C ARG A 80 -1.58 -23.12 12.67
N VAL A 81 -2.01 -22.95 11.42
CA VAL A 81 -2.87 -21.83 11.03
C VAL A 81 -4.25 -22.05 11.64
N HIS A 82 -4.74 -21.07 12.39
CA HIS A 82 -6.09 -21.08 12.97
C HIS A 82 -7.11 -20.63 11.93
N ASP A 83 -6.92 -19.46 11.37
CA ASP A 83 -7.74 -18.84 10.34
C ASP A 83 -6.95 -17.78 9.55
N TYR A 84 -7.63 -17.09 8.65
CA TYR A 84 -7.07 -15.96 7.90
C TYR A 84 -7.88 -14.71 8.16
N ARG A 85 -7.18 -13.58 8.33
CA ARG A 85 -7.79 -12.27 8.47
C ARG A 85 -7.52 -11.41 7.25
N SER A 86 -8.55 -10.69 6.81
CA SER A 86 -8.38 -9.67 5.80
C SER A 86 -7.81 -8.39 6.42
N ARG A 87 -6.77 -7.85 5.80
CA ARG A 87 -6.18 -6.55 6.12
C ARG A 87 -6.21 -5.68 4.86
N THR A 88 -6.47 -4.40 5.03
CA THR A 88 -6.50 -3.45 3.93
C THR A 88 -5.37 -2.45 4.11
N VAL A 89 -4.56 -2.30 3.06
CA VAL A 89 -3.49 -1.31 2.98
C VAL A 89 -3.75 -0.41 1.78
N HIS A 90 -3.70 0.90 1.99
CA HIS A 90 -3.83 1.91 0.96
C HIS A 90 -2.44 2.33 0.49
N SER A 91 -2.22 2.34 -0.81
CA SER A 91 -0.96 2.78 -1.44
C SER A 91 -1.24 3.75 -2.58
N LEU A 92 -0.19 4.37 -3.13
CA LEU A 92 -0.30 5.17 -4.37
C LEU A 92 -0.76 4.34 -5.57
N PHE A 93 -0.57 3.01 -5.51
CA PHE A 93 -0.93 2.09 -6.59
C PHE A 93 -2.27 1.40 -6.35
N GLY A 94 -3.02 1.80 -5.32
CA GLY A 94 -4.35 1.30 -5.04
C GLY A 94 -4.52 0.72 -3.64
N ILE A 95 -5.66 0.07 -3.46
CA ILE A 95 -6.04 -0.59 -2.20
C ILE A 95 -5.71 -2.07 -2.30
N CYS A 96 -4.76 -2.53 -1.49
CA CYS A 96 -4.39 -3.93 -1.38
C CYS A 96 -5.20 -4.59 -0.27
N ARG A 97 -5.86 -5.70 -0.59
CA ARG A 97 -6.56 -6.55 0.37
C ARG A 97 -5.73 -7.78 0.64
N LEU A 98 -5.06 -7.79 1.79
CA LEU A 98 -4.16 -8.85 2.19
C LEU A 98 -4.90 -9.92 2.98
N ARG A 99 -4.58 -11.17 2.70
CA ARG A 99 -5.02 -12.32 3.46
C ARG A 99 -3.89 -12.76 4.38
N VAL A 100 -4.00 -12.46 5.66
CA VAL A 100 -2.96 -12.70 6.66
C VAL A 100 -3.34 -13.88 7.54
N PRO A 101 -2.49 -14.92 7.68
CA PRO A 101 -2.76 -16.05 8.56
C PRO A 101 -2.69 -15.63 10.02
N ARG A 102 -3.57 -16.21 10.83
CA ARG A 102 -3.50 -16.16 12.27
C ARG A 102 -3.12 -17.55 12.78
N PHE A 103 -2.11 -17.62 13.63
CA PHE A 103 -1.58 -18.87 14.11
C PHE A 103 -2.18 -19.26 15.46
N CYS A 104 -2.40 -20.56 15.67
CA CYS A 104 -2.80 -21.08 16.97
C CYS A 104 -1.72 -20.83 18.03
N SER A 105 -2.11 -20.84 19.30
CA SER A 105 -1.19 -20.94 20.44
C SER A 105 -0.28 -22.17 20.28
N CYS A 106 0.96 -22.06 20.72
CA CYS A 106 1.88 -23.19 20.67
C CYS A 106 1.59 -24.16 21.83
N ALA A 107 1.78 -25.46 21.58
CA ALA A 107 1.66 -26.51 22.58
C ALA A 107 2.69 -26.39 23.75
N CYS A 108 3.72 -25.53 23.62
CA CYS A 108 4.64 -25.24 24.72
C CYS A 108 4.00 -24.40 25.86
N GLY A 109 2.77 -23.92 25.66
CA GLY A 109 2.00 -23.17 26.67
C GLY A 109 2.42 -21.71 26.89
N LYS A 110 3.52 -21.26 26.30
CA LYS A 110 4.01 -19.88 26.48
C LYS A 110 3.30 -18.86 25.57
N ALA A 111 2.85 -19.26 24.40
CA ALA A 111 2.04 -18.41 23.50
C ALA A 111 0.56 -18.59 23.84
N ALA A 112 0.00 -17.67 24.63
CA ALA A 112 -1.32 -17.83 25.25
C ALA A 112 -2.52 -17.62 24.31
N LYS A 113 -2.37 -16.97 23.15
CA LYS A 113 -3.48 -16.65 22.23
C LYS A 113 -3.05 -16.79 20.78
N ALA A 114 -4.04 -17.04 19.91
CA ALA A 114 -3.83 -17.01 18.47
C ALA A 114 -3.50 -15.57 18.01
N ASP A 115 -2.40 -15.41 17.30
CA ASP A 115 -1.87 -14.12 16.84
C ASP A 115 -1.50 -14.13 15.35
N THR A 116 -1.31 -12.96 14.79
CA THR A 116 -0.85 -12.75 13.41
C THR A 116 0.66 -12.52 13.31
N GLY A 117 1.38 -12.56 14.43
CA GLY A 117 2.82 -12.32 14.49
C GLY A 117 3.20 -10.87 14.18
N ASN A 118 4.44 -10.68 13.74
CA ASN A 118 5.02 -9.35 13.47
C ASN A 118 4.36 -8.59 12.33
N ILE A 119 3.66 -9.29 11.43
CA ILE A 119 3.01 -8.64 10.29
C ILE A 119 1.97 -7.60 10.74
N GLU A 120 1.33 -7.78 11.89
CA GLU A 120 0.38 -6.81 12.42
C GLU A 120 1.06 -5.50 12.80
N THR A 121 2.30 -5.56 13.24
CA THR A 121 3.12 -4.37 13.53
C THR A 121 3.49 -3.63 12.25
N LEU A 122 3.84 -4.36 11.19
CA LEU A 122 4.12 -3.78 9.86
C LEU A 122 2.88 -3.12 9.26
N LEU A 123 1.70 -3.68 9.49
CA LEU A 123 0.44 -3.20 8.96
C LEU A 123 -0.35 -2.26 9.90
N LYS A 124 0.29 -1.75 10.97
CA LYS A 124 -0.35 -0.79 11.89
C LYS A 124 -0.89 0.45 11.17
N GLY A 125 -0.13 0.97 10.21
CA GLY A 125 -0.59 2.00 9.29
C GLY A 125 -1.51 1.38 8.23
N ARG A 126 -2.67 1.98 8.00
CA ARG A 126 -3.55 1.56 6.90
C ARG A 126 -3.17 2.17 5.56
N ALA A 127 -2.15 2.99 5.51
CA ALA A 127 -1.64 3.63 4.31
C ALA A 127 -0.12 3.53 4.26
N THR A 128 0.43 3.45 3.05
CA THR A 128 1.88 3.49 2.87
C THR A 128 2.42 4.91 3.10
N PRO A 129 3.68 5.04 3.56
CA PRO A 129 4.29 6.36 3.80
C PRO A 129 4.27 7.26 2.56
N GLU A 130 4.39 6.69 1.35
CA GLU A 130 4.34 7.45 0.09
C GLU A 130 2.95 8.07 -0.15
N LEU A 131 1.88 7.30 0.11
CA LEU A 131 0.52 7.83 0.01
C LEU A 131 0.27 8.92 1.06
N GLU A 132 0.75 8.71 2.29
CA GLU A 132 0.66 9.69 3.35
C GLU A 132 1.37 10.99 2.99
N ARG A 133 2.59 10.87 2.45
CA ARG A 133 3.37 12.02 1.97
C ARG A 133 2.66 12.75 0.83
N ALA A 134 2.15 12.02 -0.18
CA ALA A 134 1.42 12.64 -1.28
C ALA A 134 0.15 13.38 -0.81
N GLN A 135 -0.58 12.80 0.15
CA GLN A 135 -1.76 13.44 0.76
C GLN A 135 -1.39 14.71 1.53
N ALA A 136 -0.31 14.67 2.31
CA ALA A 136 0.17 15.83 3.06
C ALA A 136 0.67 16.95 2.12
N GLU A 137 1.44 16.60 1.11
CA GLU A 137 1.99 17.54 0.13
C GLU A 137 0.87 18.26 -0.66
N LEU A 138 -0.11 17.50 -1.15
CA LEU A 138 -1.24 18.08 -1.86
C LEU A 138 -2.14 18.90 -0.92
N GLY A 139 -2.37 18.41 0.30
CA GLY A 139 -3.20 19.10 1.29
C GLY A 139 -2.60 20.40 1.85
N SER A 140 -1.26 20.55 1.77
CA SER A 140 -0.58 21.80 2.16
C SER A 140 -0.63 22.88 1.08
N ARG A 141 -0.89 22.51 -0.19
CA ARG A 141 -0.87 23.41 -1.35
C ARG A 141 -2.24 23.72 -1.93
N LEU A 142 -3.18 22.77 -1.81
CA LEU A 142 -4.50 22.81 -2.40
C LEU A 142 -5.58 22.77 -1.33
N SER A 143 -6.80 23.20 -1.67
CA SER A 143 -7.93 22.87 -0.81
C SER A 143 -8.07 21.35 -0.67
N PHE A 144 -8.52 20.85 0.48
CA PHE A 144 -8.62 19.40 0.73
C PHE A 144 -9.51 18.66 -0.28
N ARG A 145 -10.50 19.34 -0.85
CA ARG A 145 -11.36 18.78 -1.90
C ARG A 145 -10.62 18.68 -3.23
N GLU A 146 -9.81 19.66 -3.58
CA GLU A 146 -8.97 19.63 -4.78
C GLU A 146 -7.87 18.59 -4.65
N ALA A 147 -7.20 18.52 -3.49
CA ALA A 147 -6.21 17.49 -3.21
C ALA A 147 -6.79 16.07 -3.38
N ALA A 148 -8.00 15.83 -2.87
CA ALA A 148 -8.69 14.57 -3.05
C ALA A 148 -9.01 14.28 -4.54
N ARG A 149 -9.47 15.28 -5.31
CA ARG A 149 -9.72 15.14 -6.75
C ARG A 149 -8.45 14.82 -7.55
N VAL A 150 -7.34 15.49 -7.24
CA VAL A 150 -6.05 15.21 -7.89
C VAL A 150 -5.60 13.78 -7.60
N LEU A 151 -5.74 13.32 -6.35
CA LEU A 151 -5.45 11.93 -6.01
C LEU A 151 -6.33 10.95 -6.79
N ASP A 152 -7.63 11.23 -6.93
CA ASP A 152 -8.55 10.37 -7.69
C ASP A 152 -8.20 10.27 -9.18
N LEU A 153 -7.60 11.31 -9.75
CA LEU A 153 -7.16 11.27 -11.14
C LEU A 153 -6.02 10.27 -11.38
N PHE A 154 -5.08 10.18 -10.45
CA PHE A 154 -3.83 9.44 -10.66
C PHE A 154 -3.72 8.16 -9.83
N VAL A 155 -4.29 8.14 -8.64
CA VAL A 155 -4.20 6.98 -7.74
C VAL A 155 -5.33 6.00 -8.03
N PRO A 156 -5.02 4.72 -8.31
CA PRO A 156 -6.03 3.70 -8.56
C PRO A 156 -6.74 3.31 -7.26
N ALA A 157 -7.75 4.07 -6.87
CA ALA A 157 -8.55 3.81 -5.68
C ALA A 157 -9.86 3.09 -6.06
N ALA A 158 -10.30 2.15 -5.20
CA ALA A 158 -11.59 1.48 -5.38
C ALA A 158 -12.79 2.40 -5.04
N ARG A 159 -12.53 3.51 -4.38
CA ARG A 159 -13.50 4.56 -4.01
C ARG A 159 -12.80 5.91 -4.07
N PRO A 160 -13.52 7.01 -4.37
CA PRO A 160 -12.96 8.34 -4.36
C PRO A 160 -12.27 8.66 -3.02
N HIS A 161 -11.18 9.40 -3.10
CA HIS A 161 -10.46 9.86 -1.92
C HIS A 161 -11.35 10.82 -1.12
N ASN A 162 -11.48 10.56 0.18
CA ASN A 162 -12.25 11.42 1.05
C ASN A 162 -11.38 12.59 1.51
N HIS A 163 -11.86 13.83 1.32
CA HIS A 163 -11.18 15.04 1.78
C HIS A 163 -10.87 15.01 3.29
N ARG A 164 -11.72 14.39 4.13
CA ARG A 164 -11.46 14.19 5.57
C ARG A 164 -10.22 13.36 5.83
N THR A 165 -9.93 12.38 4.94
CA THR A 165 -8.70 11.59 5.06
C THR A 165 -7.47 12.46 4.83
N VAL A 166 -7.52 13.39 3.87
CA VAL A 166 -6.43 14.35 3.61
C VAL A 166 -6.24 15.27 4.82
N VAL A 167 -7.32 15.81 5.37
CA VAL A 167 -7.29 16.66 6.60
C VAL A 167 -6.63 15.90 7.76
N ASN A 168 -7.13 14.70 8.08
CA ASN A 168 -6.61 13.92 9.20
C ASN A 168 -5.14 13.56 9.01
N ARG A 169 -4.73 13.30 7.76
CA ARG A 169 -3.35 12.97 7.45
C ARG A 169 -2.43 14.16 7.64
N LEU A 170 -2.83 15.33 7.14
CA LEU A 170 -2.07 16.56 7.34
C LEU A 170 -1.91 16.89 8.82
N ALA A 171 -2.99 16.77 9.61
CA ALA A 171 -2.94 16.97 11.05
C ALA A 171 -1.94 16.00 11.73
N THR A 172 -1.97 14.71 11.35
CA THR A 172 -1.02 13.72 11.88
C THR A 172 0.44 14.07 11.55
N VAL A 173 0.71 14.52 10.33
CA VAL A 173 2.06 14.94 9.90
C VAL A 173 2.48 16.21 10.66
N ALA A 174 1.59 17.19 10.83
CA ALA A 174 1.86 18.38 11.61
C ALA A 174 2.23 18.05 13.06
N ASP A 175 1.44 17.20 13.73
CA ASP A 175 1.74 16.71 15.09
C ASP A 175 3.09 16.00 15.18
N GLN A 176 3.48 15.24 14.16
CA GLN A 176 4.79 14.57 14.12
C GLN A 176 5.93 15.58 13.99
N ILE A 177 5.78 16.59 13.15
CA ILE A 177 6.76 17.68 12.98
C ILE A 177 6.92 18.44 14.29
N GLU A 178 5.80 18.83 14.94
CA GLU A 178 5.84 19.52 16.22
C GLU A 178 6.54 18.72 17.33
N LYS A 179 6.29 17.43 17.40
CA LYS A 179 6.96 16.52 18.34
C LYS A 179 8.45 16.41 18.04
N TRP A 180 8.82 16.35 16.77
CA TRP A 180 10.21 16.30 16.35
C TRP A 180 10.94 17.60 16.68
N ASP A 181 10.33 18.76 16.40
CA ASP A 181 10.87 20.08 16.75
C ASP A 181 11.03 20.26 18.27
N ALA A 182 10.05 19.74 19.04
CA ALA A 182 10.11 19.79 20.49
C ALA A 182 11.21 18.91 21.09
N ALA A 183 11.53 17.80 20.42
CA ALA A 183 12.59 16.86 20.83
C ALA A 183 13.97 17.24 20.27
N SER A 184 14.05 18.13 19.29
CA SER A 184 15.31 18.56 18.67
C SER A 184 16.08 19.50 19.60
N PRO A 185 17.39 19.25 19.85
CA PRO A 185 18.23 20.18 20.59
C PRO A 185 18.48 21.51 19.85
N TYR A 186 18.20 21.57 18.55
CA TYR A 186 18.25 22.76 17.72
C TYR A 186 16.86 23.44 17.67
N ARG A 187 16.40 23.99 18.78
CA ARG A 187 15.33 24.99 18.78
C ARG A 187 15.88 26.24 18.08
N MET A 188 15.65 26.37 16.80
CA MET A 188 15.74 27.69 16.16
C MET A 188 14.69 28.58 16.86
N SER A 189 15.18 29.56 17.62
CA SER A 189 14.32 30.51 18.30
C SER A 189 13.42 31.16 17.24
N ARG A 190 12.11 31.01 17.36
CA ARG A 190 11.07 31.65 16.55
C ARG A 190 11.15 33.17 16.55
N ALA A 191 12.13 33.77 17.25
CA ALA A 191 12.33 35.20 17.39
C ALA A 191 12.91 35.89 16.15
N LEU A 192 13.36 35.19 15.12
CA LEU A 192 14.01 35.79 13.95
C LEU A 192 13.20 35.79 12.66
N SER A 193 11.96 35.32 12.63
CA SER A 193 11.14 35.33 11.40
C SER A 193 10.10 36.47 11.32
N LEU A 194 10.14 37.43 12.23
CA LEU A 194 9.24 38.61 12.24
C LEU A 194 9.90 39.93 11.80
N ILE A 195 11.13 39.86 11.31
CA ILE A 195 11.77 41.04 10.74
C ILE A 195 12.19 40.68 9.33
N HIS A 196 11.32 40.90 8.39
CA HIS A 196 11.50 41.28 6.99
C HIS A 196 10.27 40.93 6.16
N ILE A 197 9.28 41.79 6.22
CA ILE A 197 8.50 42.24 5.06
C ILE A 197 8.35 43.77 5.22
#